data_aa2783de1684e147cad85b688d5c51b4
#
_entry.id   aa2783de1684e147cad85b688d5c51b4
#
_cell.length_a   1.000
_cell.length_b   1.000
_cell.length_c   1.000
_cell.angle_alpha   90.00
_cell.angle_beta   90.00
_cell.angle_gamma   90.00
#
_symmetry.space_group_name_H-M   'P 1'
#
loop_
_entity.id
_entity.type
_entity.pdbx_description
1 polymer ?
#
loop_
_entity_poly.entity_id
_entity_poly.type
_entity_poly.pdbx_seq_one_letter_code
_entity_poly.pdbx_strand_id
1 'polypeptide(L)'
;PPHRRVAEPPSRRVTETTYLEAIRQGIWEEMERDDRVFLIGEDVGVYGGAFGASAGLLEAYGEARVIDTPISEAGIAGACIGAALTGMRPVGEIQFMDFVTISMEQLVLQAAKIRYMFGGKAQCPMVVRTMAGAGLRGGAQHSQNLTQMVTMVPGLKVVCPTNAYDAKGLLITAIRDNDCVIF
;
A
#
# COMPACT_ATOMS: atom_id res chain seq x y z
N PRO A 1 3.98 30.48 -18.38
CA PRO A 1 3.97 29.16 -17.78
C PRO A 1 2.52 28.72 -17.65
N PRO A 2 2.14 27.53 -18.15
CA PRO A 2 0.78 27.03 -18.01
C PRO A 2 0.53 26.84 -16.50
N HIS A 3 -0.60 27.36 -16.03
CA HIS A 3 -1.06 27.17 -14.68
C HIS A 3 -1.10 25.66 -14.40
N ARG A 4 -0.20 25.15 -13.56
CA ARG A 4 -0.32 23.81 -13.00
C ARG A 4 -1.70 23.74 -12.33
N ARG A 5 -2.62 22.96 -12.87
CA ARG A 5 -3.84 22.63 -12.17
C ARG A 5 -3.39 21.83 -10.94
N VAL A 6 -3.61 22.39 -9.77
CA VAL A 6 -3.46 21.63 -8.52
C VAL A 6 -4.46 20.48 -8.60
N ALA A 7 -3.97 19.26 -8.41
CA ALA A 7 -4.84 18.09 -8.38
C ALA A 7 -5.87 18.27 -7.26
N GLU A 8 -7.15 18.15 -7.59
CA GLU A 8 -8.21 18.26 -6.60
C GLU A 8 -8.33 16.93 -5.83
N PRO A 9 -8.53 16.99 -4.50
CA PRO A 9 -8.79 15.80 -3.73
C PRO A 9 -10.06 15.08 -4.21
N PRO A 10 -10.11 13.76 -4.15
CA PRO A 10 -11.30 13.01 -4.50
C PRO A 10 -12.49 13.42 -3.63
N SER A 11 -13.71 13.38 -4.19
CA SER A 11 -14.92 13.80 -3.48
C SER A 11 -15.10 13.06 -2.15
N ARG A 12 -15.31 13.80 -1.06
CA ARG A 12 -15.58 13.25 0.28
C ARG A 12 -17.04 12.79 0.45
N ARG A 13 -17.93 13.06 -0.49
CA ARG A 13 -19.34 12.66 -0.40
C ARG A 13 -19.49 11.21 -0.84
N VAL A 14 -20.06 10.39 0.04
CA VAL A 14 -20.47 9.01 -0.24
C VAL A 14 -21.74 9.05 -1.09
N THR A 15 -21.55 9.29 -2.35
CA THR A 15 -22.43 8.86 -3.42
C THR A 15 -21.66 7.77 -4.14
N GLU A 16 -22.26 6.93 -4.92
CA GLU A 16 -21.65 5.80 -5.63
C GLU A 16 -20.18 6.01 -5.97
N THR A 17 -19.29 5.19 -5.38
CA THR A 17 -17.85 5.25 -5.65
C THR A 17 -17.36 3.89 -6.11
N THR A 18 -16.39 3.88 -7.01
CA THR A 18 -15.74 2.64 -7.43
C THR A 18 -14.79 2.14 -6.34
N TYR A 19 -14.49 0.85 -6.36
CA TYR A 19 -13.50 0.25 -5.46
C TYR A 19 -12.13 0.93 -5.56
N LEU A 20 -11.68 1.21 -6.79
CA LEU A 20 -10.43 1.91 -7.07
C LEU A 20 -10.41 3.32 -6.48
N GLU A 21 -11.49 4.06 -6.67
CA GLU A 21 -11.63 5.41 -6.13
C GLU A 21 -11.65 5.42 -4.61
N ALA A 22 -12.27 4.43 -3.99
CA ALA A 22 -12.29 4.27 -2.54
C ALA A 22 -10.87 4.05 -1.96
N ILE A 23 -10.05 3.25 -2.63
CA ILE A 23 -8.63 3.06 -2.28
C ILE A 23 -7.87 4.39 -2.41
N ARG A 24 -8.02 5.09 -3.54
CA ARG A 24 -7.37 6.39 -3.78
C ARG A 24 -7.74 7.41 -2.71
N GLN A 25 -9.03 7.51 -2.37
CA GLN A 25 -9.52 8.38 -1.30
C GLN A 25 -8.92 8.03 0.05
N GLY A 26 -8.81 6.74 0.38
CA GLY A 26 -8.23 6.29 1.64
C GLY A 26 -6.76 6.70 1.78
N ILE A 27 -5.95 6.52 0.73
CA ILE A 27 -4.55 6.95 0.71
C ILE A 27 -4.46 8.47 0.81
N TRP A 28 -5.26 9.19 0.01
CA TRP A 28 -5.27 10.65 -0.01
C TRP A 28 -5.56 11.25 1.37
N GLU A 29 -6.64 10.81 2.01
CA GLU A 29 -7.05 11.31 3.32
C GLU A 29 -6.01 11.02 4.41
N GLU A 30 -5.34 9.88 4.36
CA GLU A 30 -4.28 9.55 5.32
C GLU A 30 -2.99 10.33 5.07
N MET A 31 -2.63 10.59 3.81
CA MET A 31 -1.50 11.47 3.48
C MET A 31 -1.79 12.94 3.85
N GLU A 32 -3.03 13.40 3.73
CA GLU A 32 -3.44 14.73 4.18
C GLU A 32 -3.41 14.86 5.72
N ARG A 33 -3.76 13.78 6.42
CA ARG A 33 -3.86 13.75 7.88
C ARG A 33 -2.51 13.63 8.59
N ASP A 34 -1.56 12.91 8.00
CA ASP A 34 -0.32 12.52 8.68
C ASP A 34 0.87 12.59 7.71
N ASP A 35 1.79 13.51 7.96
CA ASP A 35 2.96 13.73 7.11
C ASP A 35 3.93 12.54 7.05
N ARG A 36 3.80 11.58 7.96
CA ARG A 36 4.59 10.34 7.97
C ARG A 36 4.10 9.32 6.95
N VAL A 37 2.86 9.45 6.45
CA VAL A 37 2.30 8.55 5.44
C VAL A 37 2.89 8.92 4.08
N PHE A 38 3.44 7.94 3.37
CA PHE A 38 3.93 8.10 2.01
C PHE A 38 3.67 6.83 1.19
N LEU A 39 3.60 6.99 -0.13
CA LEU A 39 3.40 5.91 -1.08
C LEU A 39 4.71 5.59 -1.79
N ILE A 40 5.05 4.31 -1.91
CA ILE A 40 6.23 3.84 -2.61
C ILE A 40 5.90 2.58 -3.42
N GLY A 41 6.38 2.51 -4.66
CA GLY A 41 6.15 1.36 -5.52
C GLY A 41 6.50 1.65 -6.97
N GLU A 42 6.21 0.69 -7.83
CA GLU A 42 6.42 0.81 -9.27
C GLU A 42 5.29 1.62 -9.89
N ASP A 43 5.64 2.61 -10.72
CA ASP A 43 4.71 3.46 -11.48
C ASP A 43 3.64 4.17 -10.62
N VAL A 44 3.84 4.31 -9.31
CA VAL A 44 2.87 4.94 -8.41
C VAL A 44 2.82 6.46 -8.54
N GLY A 45 3.89 7.08 -9.04
CA GLY A 45 4.04 8.51 -9.18
C GLY A 45 3.56 9.03 -10.54
N VAL A 46 4.48 9.13 -11.50
CA VAL A 46 4.21 9.77 -12.80
C VAL A 46 3.07 9.09 -13.56
N TYR A 47 3.00 7.77 -13.52
CA TYR A 47 1.96 6.99 -14.18
C TYR A 47 0.61 6.99 -13.41
N GLY A 48 0.65 7.24 -12.10
CA GLY A 48 -0.55 7.26 -11.25
C GLY A 48 -1.00 5.88 -10.78
N GLY A 49 -0.09 4.90 -10.78
CA GLY A 49 -0.34 3.50 -10.45
C GLY A 49 -0.84 2.68 -11.64
N ALA A 50 -0.45 1.42 -11.70
CA ALA A 50 -0.81 0.49 -12.80
C ALA A 50 -2.34 0.42 -13.06
N PHE A 51 -3.14 0.67 -12.02
CA PHE A 51 -4.61 0.67 -12.07
C PHE A 51 -5.22 2.04 -11.76
N GLY A 52 -4.42 3.11 -11.65
CA GLY A 52 -4.89 4.46 -11.37
C GLY A 52 -5.20 4.75 -9.89
N ALA A 53 -4.78 3.88 -8.97
CA ALA A 53 -5.07 4.04 -7.54
C ALA A 53 -4.32 5.22 -6.89
N SER A 54 -3.23 5.67 -7.49
CA SER A 54 -2.41 6.79 -7.02
C SER A 54 -2.47 8.04 -7.91
N ALA A 55 -3.40 8.07 -8.86
CA ALA A 55 -3.55 9.21 -9.76
C ALA A 55 -3.75 10.53 -9.00
N GLY A 56 -2.93 11.55 -9.31
CA GLY A 56 -2.97 12.88 -8.70
C GLY A 56 -2.19 13.01 -7.39
N LEU A 57 -1.73 11.91 -6.78
CA LEU A 57 -1.00 11.97 -5.52
C LEU A 57 0.37 12.64 -5.68
N LEU A 58 1.09 12.36 -6.78
CA LEU A 58 2.40 12.98 -7.02
C LEU A 58 2.29 14.51 -7.15
N GLU A 59 1.27 15.00 -7.86
CA GLU A 59 1.04 16.42 -8.01
C GLU A 59 0.67 17.11 -6.69
N ALA A 60 -0.05 16.38 -5.82
CA ALA A 60 -0.52 16.93 -4.55
C ALA A 60 0.57 16.90 -3.46
N TYR A 61 1.36 15.83 -3.38
CA TYR A 61 2.27 15.59 -2.25
C TYR A 61 3.76 15.61 -2.63
N GLY A 62 4.09 15.59 -3.92
CA GLY A 62 5.47 15.65 -4.41
C GLY A 62 6.26 14.34 -4.28
N GLU A 63 7.45 14.33 -4.90
CA GLU A 63 8.32 13.16 -5.03
C GLU A 63 8.86 12.64 -3.67
N ALA A 64 8.88 13.47 -2.64
CA ALA A 64 9.31 13.04 -1.31
C ALA A 64 8.29 12.14 -0.61
N ARG A 65 7.03 12.17 -1.03
CA ARG A 65 5.94 11.40 -0.43
C ARG A 65 5.24 10.43 -1.41
N VAL A 66 5.53 10.52 -2.70
CA VAL A 66 5.09 9.57 -3.73
C VAL A 66 6.30 9.17 -4.53
N ILE A 67 6.82 7.98 -4.25
CA ILE A 67 8.15 7.54 -4.67
C ILE A 67 8.02 6.44 -5.70
N ASP A 68 8.38 6.75 -6.95
CA ASP A 68 8.54 5.73 -8.00
C ASP A 68 9.82 4.93 -7.76
N THR A 69 9.74 3.62 -7.90
CA THR A 69 10.89 2.72 -7.77
C THR A 69 11.13 1.95 -9.07
N PRO A 70 12.37 1.46 -9.28
CA PRO A 70 12.59 0.37 -10.20
C PRO A 70 11.79 -0.88 -9.78
N ILE A 71 11.61 -1.83 -10.69
CA ILE A 71 11.03 -3.14 -10.40
C ILE A 71 11.94 -3.87 -9.39
N SER A 72 11.51 -3.91 -8.14
CA SER A 72 12.25 -4.55 -7.05
C SER A 72 11.33 -4.73 -5.83
N GLU A 73 10.46 -5.70 -5.83
CA GLU A 73 9.46 -5.89 -4.79
C GLU A 73 10.10 -6.17 -3.41
N ALA A 74 11.22 -6.92 -3.40
CA ALA A 74 12.02 -7.11 -2.18
C ALA A 74 12.59 -5.79 -1.67
N GLY A 75 13.07 -4.92 -2.57
CA GLY A 75 13.57 -3.59 -2.26
C GLY A 75 12.48 -2.68 -1.71
N ILE A 76 11.30 -2.67 -2.33
CA ILE A 76 10.12 -1.91 -1.89
C ILE A 76 9.74 -2.32 -0.47
N ALA A 77 9.56 -3.62 -0.22
CA ALA A 77 9.20 -4.13 1.11
C ALA A 77 10.27 -3.80 2.17
N GLY A 78 11.56 -3.96 1.82
CA GLY A 78 12.67 -3.62 2.70
C GLY A 78 12.75 -2.13 3.02
N ALA A 79 12.53 -1.26 2.04
CA ALA A 79 12.46 0.20 2.23
C ALA A 79 11.29 0.59 3.14
N CYS A 80 10.12 -0.03 2.96
CA CYS A 80 8.97 0.17 3.85
C CYS A 80 9.28 -0.22 5.30
N ILE A 81 9.93 -1.37 5.52
CA ILE A 81 10.34 -1.81 6.85
C ILE A 81 11.30 -0.80 7.49
N GLY A 82 12.34 -0.40 6.76
CA GLY A 82 13.32 0.58 7.24
C GLY A 82 12.67 1.92 7.61
N ALA A 83 11.81 2.43 6.75
CA ALA A 83 11.05 3.65 7.01
C ALA A 83 10.11 3.52 8.21
N ALA A 84 9.40 2.39 8.33
CA ALA A 84 8.52 2.13 9.47
C ALA A 84 9.28 2.11 10.80
N LEU A 85 10.47 1.52 10.82
CA LEU A 85 11.34 1.49 12.01
C LEU A 85 11.86 2.86 12.42
N THR A 86 11.92 3.80 11.49
CA THR A 86 12.30 5.21 11.76
C THR A 86 11.10 6.12 12.07
N GLY A 87 9.90 5.56 12.17
CA GLY A 87 8.69 6.26 12.57
C GLY A 87 7.79 6.74 11.43
N MET A 88 8.11 6.41 10.17
CA MET A 88 7.25 6.68 9.02
C MET A 88 6.14 5.64 8.91
N ARG A 89 5.14 5.92 8.06
CA ARG A 89 4.00 5.04 7.76
C ARG A 89 3.89 4.78 6.25
N PRO A 90 4.74 3.93 5.70
CA PRO A 90 4.73 3.62 4.28
C PRO A 90 3.51 2.81 3.85
N VAL A 91 2.99 3.15 2.69
CA VAL A 91 2.12 2.31 1.88
C VAL A 91 2.97 1.83 0.70
N GLY A 92 3.43 0.59 0.76
CA GLY A 92 4.18 -0.05 -0.32
C GLY A 92 3.22 -0.71 -1.30
N GLU A 93 3.31 -0.37 -2.58
CA GLU A 93 2.54 -1.04 -3.62
C GLU A 93 3.36 -2.13 -4.30
N ILE A 94 2.84 -3.35 -4.26
CA ILE A 94 3.27 -4.47 -5.11
C ILE A 94 2.10 -4.75 -6.04
N GLN A 95 2.28 -4.49 -7.33
CA GLN A 95 1.17 -4.43 -8.30
C GLN A 95 0.31 -5.70 -8.32
N PHE A 96 0.93 -6.87 -8.24
CA PHE A 96 0.25 -8.16 -8.25
C PHE A 96 0.68 -9.02 -7.07
N MET A 97 -0.27 -9.73 -6.48
CA MET A 97 0.01 -10.62 -5.35
C MET A 97 0.97 -11.74 -5.71
N ASP A 98 1.04 -12.13 -6.98
CA ASP A 98 2.03 -13.06 -7.50
C ASP A 98 3.45 -12.66 -7.10
N PHE A 99 3.77 -11.37 -7.15
CA PHE A 99 5.12 -10.83 -6.87
C PHE A 99 5.38 -10.56 -5.39
N VAL A 100 4.37 -10.69 -4.53
CA VAL A 100 4.60 -10.72 -3.07
C VAL A 100 5.55 -11.85 -2.71
N THR A 101 5.60 -12.93 -3.48
CA THR A 101 6.56 -14.04 -3.30
C THR A 101 8.01 -13.60 -3.35
N ILE A 102 8.36 -12.55 -4.11
CA ILE A 102 9.70 -11.97 -4.18
C ILE A 102 10.07 -11.25 -2.87
N SER A 103 9.06 -10.74 -2.16
CA SER A 103 9.22 -10.00 -0.89
C SER A 103 9.03 -10.87 0.36
N MET A 104 8.87 -12.18 0.22
CA MET A 104 8.51 -13.05 1.35
C MET A 104 9.54 -13.03 2.48
N GLU A 105 10.82 -12.91 2.17
CA GLU A 105 11.85 -12.78 3.22
C GLU A 105 11.60 -11.54 4.07
N GLN A 106 11.40 -10.38 3.45
CA GLN A 106 11.17 -9.11 4.13
C GLN A 106 9.87 -9.15 4.95
N LEU A 107 8.81 -9.73 4.41
CA LEU A 107 7.51 -9.77 5.07
C LEU A 107 7.47 -10.80 6.20
N VAL A 108 7.94 -12.03 5.94
CA VAL A 108 7.82 -13.17 6.86
C VAL A 108 8.87 -13.14 7.97
N LEU A 109 10.13 -12.82 7.63
CA LEU A 109 11.22 -12.86 8.58
C LEU A 109 11.49 -11.52 9.26
N GLN A 110 11.19 -10.40 8.60
CA GLN A 110 11.44 -9.07 9.14
C GLN A 110 10.14 -8.43 9.66
N ALA A 111 9.24 -7.97 8.80
CA ALA A 111 8.06 -7.20 9.19
C ALA A 111 7.20 -7.93 10.23
N ALA A 112 6.93 -9.22 10.01
CA ALA A 112 6.11 -10.05 10.90
C ALA A 112 6.75 -10.29 12.28
N LYS A 113 8.08 -10.26 12.40
CA LYS A 113 8.83 -10.71 13.60
C LYS A 113 9.43 -9.58 14.41
N ILE A 114 9.64 -8.41 13.84
CA ILE A 114 10.31 -7.27 14.49
C ILE A 114 9.72 -6.97 15.86
N ARG A 115 8.40 -6.84 15.97
CA ARG A 115 7.76 -6.55 17.27
C ARG A 115 8.11 -7.60 18.33
N TYR A 116 8.02 -8.87 17.98
CA TYR A 116 8.32 -9.97 18.90
C TYR A 116 9.81 -10.01 19.26
N MET A 117 10.68 -9.92 18.27
CA MET A 117 12.14 -9.98 18.45
C MET A 117 12.67 -8.85 19.33
N PHE A 118 12.05 -7.68 19.28
CA PHE A 118 12.41 -6.52 20.10
C PHE A 118 11.59 -6.41 21.39
N GLY A 119 10.94 -7.48 21.83
CA GLY A 119 10.18 -7.53 23.09
C GLY A 119 9.02 -6.53 23.15
N GLY A 120 8.37 -6.26 22.02
CA GLY A 120 7.25 -5.33 21.90
C GLY A 120 7.64 -3.85 21.76
N LYS A 121 8.93 -3.51 21.84
CA LYS A 121 9.40 -2.11 21.80
C LYS A 121 9.46 -1.53 20.39
N ALA A 122 9.74 -2.36 19.38
CA ALA A 122 9.71 -1.94 17.99
C ALA A 122 8.31 -2.13 17.40
N GLN A 123 7.96 -1.26 16.44
CA GLN A 123 6.73 -1.31 15.66
C GLN A 123 7.10 -1.32 14.18
N CYS A 124 6.24 -1.90 13.34
CA CYS A 124 6.42 -1.89 11.89
C CYS A 124 5.12 -1.42 11.21
N PRO A 125 4.77 -0.13 11.37
CA PRO A 125 3.54 0.45 10.85
C PRO A 125 3.63 0.64 9.34
N MET A 126 3.41 -0.42 8.59
CA MET A 126 3.44 -0.40 7.13
C MET A 126 2.25 -1.14 6.53
N VAL A 127 1.84 -0.73 5.35
CA VAL A 127 0.87 -1.46 4.53
C VAL A 127 1.57 -1.93 3.26
N VAL A 128 1.39 -3.19 2.91
CA VAL A 128 1.68 -3.68 1.57
C VAL A 128 0.36 -3.85 0.85
N ARG A 129 0.10 -2.98 -0.12
CA ARG A 129 -1.09 -3.05 -0.97
C ARG A 129 -0.78 -3.85 -2.23
N THR A 130 -1.62 -4.83 -2.54
CA THR A 130 -1.44 -5.66 -3.71
C THR A 130 -2.79 -6.11 -4.28
N MET A 131 -2.83 -6.45 -5.55
CA MET A 131 -4.02 -6.96 -6.21
C MET A 131 -3.93 -8.47 -6.40
N ALA A 132 -5.01 -9.18 -6.08
CA ALA A 132 -5.08 -10.63 -6.19
C ALA A 132 -6.25 -11.08 -7.07
N GLY A 133 -6.08 -12.23 -7.70
CA GLY A 133 -7.16 -12.95 -8.33
C GLY A 133 -7.27 -12.82 -9.85
N ALA A 134 -8.11 -13.66 -10.44
CA ALA A 134 -8.19 -13.88 -11.88
C ALA A 134 -9.05 -12.86 -12.65
N GLY A 135 -9.63 -11.87 -11.97
CA GLY A 135 -10.54 -10.89 -12.58
C GLY A 135 -9.90 -10.08 -13.72
N LEU A 136 -8.62 -9.79 -13.60
CA LEU A 136 -7.85 -9.07 -14.62
C LEU A 136 -7.55 -9.91 -15.86
N ARG A 137 -7.54 -11.24 -15.75
CA ARG A 137 -7.15 -12.18 -16.83
C ARG A 137 -5.72 -11.93 -17.32
N GLY A 138 -4.78 -11.64 -16.41
CA GLY A 138 -3.38 -11.33 -16.68
C GLY A 138 -2.50 -12.54 -16.98
N GLY A 139 -3.07 -13.74 -17.15
CA GLY A 139 -2.34 -14.99 -17.37
C GLY A 139 -1.86 -15.64 -16.06
N ALA A 140 -1.03 -16.66 -16.16
CA ALA A 140 -0.65 -17.52 -15.05
C ALA A 140 0.13 -16.81 -13.93
N GLN A 141 0.88 -15.76 -14.27
CA GLN A 141 1.78 -15.06 -13.35
C GLN A 141 1.21 -13.74 -12.81
N HIS A 142 -0.02 -13.34 -13.20
CA HIS A 142 -0.63 -12.06 -12.83
C HIS A 142 -2.10 -12.25 -12.41
N SER A 143 -2.47 -13.43 -11.96
CA SER A 143 -3.87 -13.75 -11.66
C SER A 143 -4.04 -14.68 -10.46
N GLN A 144 -2.98 -14.93 -9.71
CA GLN A 144 -3.03 -15.81 -8.56
C GLN A 144 -3.63 -15.11 -7.34
N ASN A 145 -4.23 -15.90 -6.48
CA ASN A 145 -4.60 -15.48 -5.13
C ASN A 145 -3.76 -16.27 -4.13
N LEU A 146 -2.70 -15.65 -3.64
CA LEU A 146 -1.76 -16.23 -2.69
C LEU A 146 -2.04 -15.78 -1.25
N THR A 147 -3.22 -15.26 -0.96
CA THR A 147 -3.64 -14.77 0.37
C THR A 147 -3.34 -15.78 1.47
N GLN A 148 -3.54 -17.07 1.20
CA GLN A 148 -3.27 -18.12 2.17
C GLN A 148 -1.79 -18.20 2.59
N MET A 149 -0.85 -17.88 1.70
CA MET A 149 0.59 -17.89 2.03
C MET A 149 0.95 -16.85 3.08
N VAL A 150 0.30 -15.70 3.09
CA VAL A 150 0.56 -14.62 4.05
C VAL A 150 -0.31 -14.72 5.30
N THR A 151 -1.52 -15.28 5.22
CA THR A 151 -2.40 -15.47 6.39
C THR A 151 -1.88 -16.51 7.38
N MET A 152 -1.07 -17.46 6.93
CA MET A 152 -0.46 -18.46 7.82
C MET A 152 0.75 -17.94 8.60
N VAL A 153 1.17 -16.69 8.38
CA VAL A 153 2.37 -16.11 9.01
C VAL A 153 1.99 -15.33 10.28
N PRO A 154 2.34 -15.82 11.49
CA PRO A 154 2.09 -15.08 12.72
C PRO A 154 2.84 -13.75 12.72
N GLY A 155 2.12 -12.66 12.98
CA GLY A 155 2.64 -11.29 13.02
C GLY A 155 2.28 -10.45 11.79
N LEU A 156 1.74 -11.03 10.72
CA LEU A 156 1.09 -10.30 9.64
C LEU A 156 -0.42 -10.20 9.88
N LYS A 157 -0.99 -9.07 9.53
CA LYS A 157 -2.43 -8.87 9.39
C LYS A 157 -2.76 -8.87 7.89
N VAL A 158 -3.83 -9.56 7.51
CA VAL A 158 -4.24 -9.66 6.10
C VAL A 158 -5.67 -9.19 5.96
N VAL A 159 -5.91 -8.29 5.04
CA VAL A 159 -7.20 -7.63 4.82
C VAL A 159 -7.60 -7.76 3.36
N CYS A 160 -8.77 -8.34 3.10
CA CYS A 160 -9.30 -8.52 1.75
C CYS A 160 -10.73 -7.95 1.67
N PRO A 161 -10.90 -6.64 1.50
CA PRO A 161 -12.22 -6.02 1.40
C PRO A 161 -12.93 -6.42 0.11
N THR A 162 -14.26 -6.48 0.14
CA THR A 162 -15.08 -6.95 -0.98
C THR A 162 -15.93 -5.85 -1.62
N ASN A 163 -16.01 -4.67 -1.02
CA ASN A 163 -16.76 -3.53 -1.53
C ASN A 163 -16.00 -2.22 -1.30
N ALA A 164 -16.42 -1.16 -1.96
CA ALA A 164 -15.74 0.14 -1.91
C ALA A 164 -15.73 0.78 -0.50
N TYR A 165 -16.82 0.62 0.25
CA TYR A 165 -16.92 1.17 1.60
C TYR A 165 -15.91 0.53 2.54
N ASP A 166 -15.86 -0.80 2.55
CA ASP A 166 -14.91 -1.55 3.36
C ASP A 166 -13.47 -1.32 2.88
N ALA A 167 -13.24 -1.24 1.57
CA ALA A 167 -11.90 -0.97 1.02
C ALA A 167 -11.32 0.34 1.58
N LYS A 168 -12.10 1.41 1.58
CA LYS A 168 -11.67 2.69 2.15
C LYS A 168 -11.45 2.61 3.66
N GLY A 169 -12.45 2.13 4.40
CA GLY A 169 -12.40 2.11 5.87
C GLY A 169 -11.31 1.20 6.42
N LEU A 170 -11.14 0.02 5.84
CA LEU A 170 -10.12 -0.94 6.24
C LEU A 170 -8.72 -0.48 5.82
N LEU A 171 -8.56 0.18 4.67
CA LEU A 171 -7.26 0.74 4.27
C LEU A 171 -6.82 1.87 5.22
N ILE A 172 -7.71 2.78 5.56
CA ILE A 172 -7.46 3.82 6.56
C ILE A 172 -7.04 3.18 7.90
N THR A 173 -7.75 2.14 8.32
CA THR A 173 -7.44 1.41 9.56
C THR A 173 -6.06 0.72 9.47
N ALA A 174 -5.74 0.12 8.33
CA ALA A 174 -4.46 -0.52 8.08
C ALA A 174 -3.29 0.48 8.13
N ILE A 175 -3.44 1.66 7.52
CA ILE A 175 -2.40 2.71 7.54
C ILE A 175 -2.17 3.22 8.97
N ARG A 176 -3.19 3.23 9.81
CA ARG A 176 -3.09 3.64 11.24
C ARG A 176 -2.59 2.55 12.16
N ASP A 177 -2.56 1.31 11.73
CA ASP A 177 -2.07 0.18 12.54
C ASP A 177 -0.56 0.31 12.81
N ASN A 178 -0.10 -0.29 13.90
CA ASN A 178 1.31 -0.28 14.30
C ASN A 178 2.06 -1.56 13.92
N ASP A 179 1.40 -2.48 13.25
CA ASP A 179 1.96 -3.71 12.71
C ASP A 179 1.79 -3.76 11.18
N CYS A 180 2.54 -4.65 10.53
CA CYS A 180 2.45 -4.82 9.08
C CYS A 180 1.09 -5.39 8.67
N VAL A 181 0.46 -4.74 7.71
CA VAL A 181 -0.81 -5.17 7.10
C VAL A 181 -0.59 -5.44 5.62
N ILE A 182 -0.99 -6.61 5.16
CA ILE A 182 -1.13 -6.94 3.73
C ILE A 182 -2.58 -6.65 3.35
N PHE A 183 -2.76 -5.79 2.34
CA PHE A 183 -4.06 -5.25 1.96
C PHE A 183 -4.37 -5.53 0.48
#